data_f3d496c76dc6b7ea47304cd13cf4a6d7
#
_entry.id   f3d496c76dc6b7ea47304cd13cf4a6d7
#
_cell.length_a   1.000
_cell.length_b   1.000
_cell.length_c   1.000
_cell.angle_alpha   90.00
_cell.angle_beta   90.00
_cell.angle_gamma   90.00
#
_symmetry.space_group_name_H-M   'P 1'
#
loop_
_entity.id
_entity.type
_entity.pdbx_description
1 polymer ?
#
loop_
_entity_poly.entity_id
_entity_poly.type
_entity_poly.pdbx_seq_one_letter_code
_entity_poly.pdbx_strand_id
1 'polypeptide(L)'
;EQHRQRAEMLRSLLSVGQTINSSLNLDDVLDVITKEAAGLGRAKMCSLQLLDSSSEWLETRAQYGAGANYIQRPPLSVSESLMGSVIRRQKALQVINVQISPQYQHQEVARQEGLVSLLCAPLAFNGQSIGRLNVYTEQPHVFSNEEVSTLSALAELSAVVIEKARLYERTMDVEEQLRRNEQLSALGLLAAEVAHEIRNPLTVMKMLYHSMDMNFQEDDRRAVDARVLGEKMNHLDKIVENIVIFARNA
;
A
#
# COMPACT_ATOMS: atom_id res chain seq x y z
N GLU A 1 22.88 16.64 31.38
CA GLU A 1 21.57 16.03 31.00
C GLU A 1 21.14 16.54 29.61
N GLN A 2 21.12 17.85 29.37
CA GLN A 2 20.76 18.46 28.06
C GLN A 2 21.61 17.98 26.87
N HIS A 3 22.92 17.81 27.03
CA HIS A 3 23.80 17.32 25.96
C HIS A 3 23.55 15.85 25.63
N ARG A 4 23.15 15.04 26.62
CA ARG A 4 22.83 13.63 26.42
C ARG A 4 21.52 13.44 25.66
N GLN A 5 20.49 14.21 26.01
CA GLN A 5 19.19 14.19 25.32
C GLN A 5 19.30 14.66 23.88
N ARG A 6 20.08 15.72 23.58
CA ARG A 6 20.37 16.15 22.21
C ARG A 6 21.11 15.11 21.40
N ALA A 7 22.06 14.38 22.03
CA ALA A 7 22.78 13.31 21.36
C ALA A 7 21.89 12.10 21.06
N GLU A 8 20.97 11.76 21.97
CA GLU A 8 19.97 10.70 21.77
C GLU A 8 19.00 11.08 20.65
N MET A 9 18.49 12.31 20.65
CA MET A 9 17.64 12.85 19.57
C MET A 9 18.35 12.78 18.20
N LEU A 10 19.59 13.24 18.11
CA LEU A 10 20.36 13.16 16.85
C LEU A 10 20.58 11.72 16.39
N ARG A 11 20.78 10.79 17.30
CA ARG A 11 20.92 9.36 16.97
C ARG A 11 19.60 8.78 16.44
N SER A 12 18.48 9.07 17.08
CA SER A 12 17.16 8.62 16.61
C SER A 12 16.82 9.20 15.24
N LEU A 13 17.13 10.47 14.99
CA LEU A 13 16.97 11.12 13.69
C LEU A 13 17.87 10.48 12.61
N LEU A 14 19.11 10.15 12.96
CA LEU A 14 20.02 9.47 12.05
C LEU A 14 19.60 8.02 11.79
N SER A 15 19.09 7.30 12.81
CA SER A 15 18.56 5.95 12.68
C SER A 15 17.37 5.90 11.73
N VAL A 16 16.39 6.79 11.93
CA VAL A 16 15.26 6.95 11.02
C VAL A 16 15.75 7.29 9.60
N GLY A 17 16.68 8.23 9.47
CA GLY A 17 17.29 8.62 8.19
C GLY A 17 18.04 7.48 7.49
N GLN A 18 18.75 6.62 8.23
CA GLN A 18 19.47 5.46 7.68
C GLN A 18 18.51 4.35 7.24
N THR A 19 17.44 4.11 7.99
CA THR A 19 16.42 3.12 7.63
C THR A 19 15.75 3.48 6.30
N ILE A 20 15.59 4.77 5.99
CA ILE A 20 15.10 5.26 4.69
C ILE A 20 15.98 4.81 3.52
N ASN A 21 17.30 4.70 3.74
CA ASN A 21 18.24 4.33 2.69
C ASN A 21 18.40 2.81 2.56
N SER A 22 18.03 2.03 3.58
CA SER A 22 18.20 0.58 3.65
C SER A 22 16.93 -0.24 3.48
N SER A 23 15.77 0.28 3.87
CA SER A 23 14.47 -0.35 3.67
C SER A 23 13.50 0.64 3.02
N LEU A 24 12.95 0.26 1.87
CA LEU A 24 11.94 1.02 1.15
C LEU A 24 10.53 0.52 1.45
N ASN A 25 10.40 -0.46 2.36
CA ASN A 25 9.13 -0.99 2.81
C ASN A 25 8.54 -0.04 3.87
N LEU A 26 7.31 0.41 3.64
CA LEU A 26 6.63 1.34 4.55
C LEU A 26 6.46 0.77 5.95
N ASP A 27 6.10 -0.50 6.09
CA ASP A 27 5.84 -1.12 7.39
C ASP A 27 7.12 -1.19 8.25
N ASP A 28 8.29 -1.53 7.66
CA ASP A 28 9.57 -1.51 8.36
C ASP A 28 9.91 -0.10 8.88
N VAL A 29 9.64 0.92 8.06
CA VAL A 29 9.85 2.33 8.42
C VAL A 29 8.97 2.72 9.61
N LEU A 30 7.69 2.35 9.61
CA LEU A 30 6.74 2.66 10.68
C LEU A 30 7.13 2.00 12.00
N ASP A 31 7.63 0.76 11.96
CA ASP A 31 8.10 0.03 13.13
C ASP A 31 9.34 0.68 13.75
N VAL A 32 10.29 1.11 12.93
CA VAL A 32 11.47 1.85 13.42
C VAL A 32 11.08 3.16 14.06
N ILE A 33 10.17 3.93 13.45
CA ILE A 33 9.69 5.20 14.02
C ILE A 33 9.07 5.00 15.40
N THR A 34 8.20 3.99 15.55
CA THR A 34 7.52 3.75 16.83
C THR A 34 8.50 3.29 17.92
N LYS A 35 9.50 2.48 17.57
CA LYS A 35 10.55 2.04 18.48
C LYS A 35 11.45 3.20 18.92
N GLU A 36 11.88 4.05 17.99
CA GLU A 36 12.70 5.23 18.29
C GLU A 36 11.93 6.24 19.16
N ALA A 37 10.65 6.49 18.84
CA ALA A 37 9.81 7.38 19.65
C ALA A 37 9.61 6.86 21.06
N ALA A 38 9.47 5.55 21.27
CA ALA A 38 9.40 4.94 22.58
C ALA A 38 10.72 5.09 23.36
N GLY A 39 11.86 5.11 22.69
CA GLY A 39 13.18 5.31 23.29
C GLY A 39 13.46 6.74 23.77
N LEU A 40 12.76 7.75 23.25
CA LEU A 40 13.01 9.16 23.56
C LEU A 40 12.51 9.61 24.95
N GLY A 41 11.87 8.75 25.71
CA GLY A 41 11.33 9.10 27.03
C GLY A 41 11.09 7.87 27.88
N ARG A 42 10.38 8.06 28.99
CA ARG A 42 9.91 6.97 29.85
C ARG A 42 8.65 6.33 29.25
N ALA A 43 8.63 6.12 27.95
CA ALA A 43 7.47 5.63 27.24
C ALA A 43 7.25 4.15 27.56
N LYS A 44 6.04 3.82 28.00
CA LYS A 44 5.56 2.44 28.07
C LYS A 44 5.17 1.93 26.69
N MET A 45 4.56 2.80 25.91
CA MET A 45 4.03 2.46 24.59
C MET A 45 4.13 3.65 23.64
N CYS A 46 4.39 3.34 22.38
CA CYS A 46 4.24 4.27 21.28
C CYS A 46 3.29 3.69 20.22
N SER A 47 2.52 4.53 19.56
CA SER A 47 1.71 4.14 18.39
C SER A 47 1.74 5.20 17.31
N LEU A 48 1.78 4.76 16.08
CA LEU A 48 1.68 5.59 14.90
C LEU A 48 0.37 5.29 14.20
N GLN A 49 -0.40 6.35 13.95
CA GLN A 49 -1.68 6.27 13.27
C GLN A 49 -1.65 7.15 12.04
N LEU A 50 -2.10 6.61 10.92
CA LEU A 50 -2.22 7.34 9.66
C LEU A 50 -3.68 7.57 9.32
N LEU A 51 -3.93 8.65 8.59
CA LEU A 51 -5.24 8.91 8.01
C LEU A 51 -5.52 7.86 6.92
N ASP A 52 -6.76 7.41 6.88
CA ASP A 52 -7.28 6.60 5.78
C ASP A 52 -7.42 7.43 4.49
N SER A 53 -7.82 6.79 3.39
CA SER A 53 -8.01 7.44 2.10
C SER A 53 -9.10 8.53 2.10
N SER A 54 -10.09 8.44 3.00
CA SER A 54 -11.14 9.44 3.16
C SER A 54 -10.70 10.63 4.03
N SER A 55 -9.59 10.52 4.76
CA SER A 55 -9.11 11.45 5.78
C SER A 55 -10.10 11.67 6.95
N GLU A 56 -11.02 10.75 7.14
CA GLU A 56 -12.02 10.78 8.20
C GLU A 56 -11.64 9.92 9.40
N TRP A 57 -10.83 8.89 9.18
CA TRP A 57 -10.46 7.91 10.20
C TRP A 57 -8.96 7.82 10.40
N LEU A 58 -8.58 7.54 11.63
CA LEU A 58 -7.20 7.27 12.04
C LEU A 58 -7.04 5.79 12.32
N GLU A 59 -6.21 5.15 11.49
CA GLU A 59 -5.88 3.74 11.60
C GLU A 59 -4.51 3.55 12.26
N THR A 60 -4.41 2.61 13.20
CA THR A 60 -3.12 2.25 13.79
C THR A 60 -2.34 1.41 12.77
N ARG A 61 -1.20 1.91 12.32
CA ARG A 61 -0.34 1.26 11.32
C ARG A 61 0.89 0.62 11.96
N ALA A 62 1.40 1.18 13.04
CA ALA A 62 2.50 0.60 13.79
C ALA A 62 2.38 0.92 15.28
N GLN A 63 3.01 0.09 16.11
CA GLN A 63 3.01 0.30 17.56
C GLN A 63 4.17 -0.44 18.20
N TYR A 64 4.62 0.08 19.35
CA TYR A 64 5.64 -0.53 20.19
C TYR A 64 5.15 -0.57 21.63
N GLY A 65 5.22 -1.74 22.28
CA GLY A 65 4.81 -1.91 23.68
C GLY A 65 3.30 -1.93 23.95
N ALA A 66 2.46 -2.02 22.89
CA ALA A 66 1.01 -2.11 23.08
C ALA A 66 0.57 -3.56 23.33
N GLY A 67 -0.44 -3.72 24.21
CA GLY A 67 -1.10 -4.99 24.43
C GLY A 67 -2.28 -5.23 23.45
N ALA A 68 -2.90 -6.41 23.58
CA ALA A 68 -3.95 -6.86 22.68
C ALA A 68 -5.18 -5.94 22.66
N ASN A 69 -5.56 -5.38 23.82
CA ASN A 69 -6.73 -4.51 23.92
C ASN A 69 -6.55 -3.20 23.16
N TYR A 70 -5.32 -2.68 23.13
CA TYR A 70 -5.02 -1.46 22.38
C TYR A 70 -5.04 -1.72 20.86
N ILE A 71 -4.56 -2.87 20.41
CA ILE A 71 -4.52 -3.26 18.99
C ILE A 71 -5.93 -3.46 18.43
N GLN A 72 -6.82 -4.09 19.21
CA GLN A 72 -8.18 -4.44 18.78
C GLN A 72 -9.19 -3.29 18.90
N ARG A 73 -8.76 -2.11 19.36
CA ARG A 73 -9.66 -0.97 19.50
C ARG A 73 -10.18 -0.50 18.13
N PRO A 74 -11.42 0.04 18.09
CA PRO A 74 -11.97 0.58 16.85
C PRO A 74 -11.18 1.82 16.38
N PRO A 75 -11.18 2.11 15.06
CA PRO A 75 -10.63 3.34 14.49
C PRO A 75 -11.21 4.59 15.16
N LEU A 76 -10.45 5.68 15.16
CA LEU A 76 -10.84 6.95 15.74
C LEU A 76 -11.25 7.94 14.65
N SER A 77 -12.44 8.54 14.81
CA SER A 77 -12.89 9.64 13.96
C SER A 77 -12.04 10.90 14.19
N VAL A 78 -11.63 11.53 13.10
CA VAL A 78 -10.89 12.82 13.14
C VAL A 78 -11.79 13.97 13.60
N SER A 79 -13.06 13.97 13.21
CA SER A 79 -13.99 15.06 13.51
C SER A 79 -14.41 15.10 14.96
N GLU A 80 -14.64 13.94 15.59
CA GLU A 80 -15.30 13.83 16.89
C GLU A 80 -14.32 13.59 18.05
N SER A 81 -13.05 13.31 17.79
CA SER A 81 -12.09 12.99 18.84
C SER A 81 -11.23 14.19 19.27
N LEU A 82 -10.87 14.24 20.57
CA LEU A 82 -9.83 15.15 21.07
C LEU A 82 -8.53 14.96 20.26
N MET A 83 -8.21 13.70 19.99
CA MET A 83 -7.02 13.34 19.24
C MET A 83 -7.09 13.79 17.78
N GLY A 84 -8.26 13.92 17.17
CA GLY A 84 -8.45 14.52 15.86
C GLY A 84 -8.13 16.01 15.83
N SER A 85 -8.20 16.70 16.99
CA SER A 85 -7.79 18.11 17.07
C SER A 85 -6.31 18.32 16.77
N VAL A 86 -5.45 17.33 17.04
CA VAL A 86 -4.02 17.36 16.72
C VAL A 86 -3.83 17.42 15.21
N ILE A 87 -4.61 16.63 14.46
CA ILE A 87 -4.62 16.63 12.99
C ILE A 87 -5.08 17.99 12.45
N ARG A 88 -6.22 18.49 12.93
CA ARG A 88 -6.82 19.74 12.43
C ARG A 88 -6.00 20.98 12.78
N ARG A 89 -5.41 21.03 13.97
CA ARG A 89 -4.64 22.20 14.46
C ARG A 89 -3.16 22.11 14.15
N GLN A 90 -2.67 20.96 13.74
CA GLN A 90 -1.25 20.67 13.50
C GLN A 90 -0.34 21.06 14.69
N LYS A 91 -0.83 20.81 15.90
CA LYS A 91 -0.12 21.10 17.14
C LYS A 91 -0.13 19.88 18.04
N ALA A 92 1.01 19.65 18.69
CA ALA A 92 1.11 18.61 19.70
C ALA A 92 0.13 18.88 20.86
N LEU A 93 -0.36 17.79 21.44
CA LEU A 93 -1.30 17.80 22.56
C LEU A 93 -0.79 16.84 23.61
N GLN A 94 -0.85 17.24 24.89
CA GLN A 94 -0.62 16.34 26.01
C GLN A 94 -1.87 16.15 26.83
N VAL A 95 -2.06 14.93 27.36
CA VAL A 95 -3.11 14.56 28.31
C VAL A 95 -2.44 13.96 29.53
N ILE A 96 -2.61 14.60 30.70
CA ILE A 96 -1.93 14.19 31.91
C ILE A 96 -2.40 12.82 32.41
N ASN A 97 -3.70 12.53 32.26
CA ASN A 97 -4.24 11.22 32.60
C ASN A 97 -5.37 10.82 31.64
N VAL A 98 -5.07 9.88 30.74
CA VAL A 98 -6.01 9.35 29.73
C VAL A 98 -7.07 8.43 30.33
N GLN A 99 -6.87 7.89 31.55
CA GLN A 99 -7.81 6.97 32.21
C GLN A 99 -9.02 7.68 32.77
N ILE A 100 -8.89 8.98 33.05
CA ILE A 100 -9.97 9.80 33.68
C ILE A 100 -10.35 11.03 32.81
N SER A 101 -9.62 11.34 31.77
CA SER A 101 -9.90 12.48 30.90
C SER A 101 -11.20 12.28 30.13
N PRO A 102 -12.25 13.10 30.36
CA PRO A 102 -13.53 12.93 29.65
C PRO A 102 -13.44 13.05 28.13
N GLN A 103 -12.40 13.71 27.66
CA GLN A 103 -12.17 13.96 26.23
C GLN A 103 -11.40 12.83 25.54
N TYR A 104 -10.84 11.87 26.31
CA TYR A 104 -10.16 10.71 25.78
C TYR A 104 -11.14 9.55 25.59
N GLN A 105 -11.33 9.09 24.37
CA GLN A 105 -12.41 8.16 24.02
C GLN A 105 -12.20 6.73 24.52
N HIS A 106 -10.94 6.27 24.65
CA HIS A 106 -10.62 4.87 25.01
C HIS A 106 -10.11 4.72 26.43
N GLN A 107 -10.80 5.34 27.42
CA GLN A 107 -10.38 5.31 28.82
C GLN A 107 -10.25 3.89 29.36
N GLU A 108 -11.19 3.01 29.02
CA GLU A 108 -11.18 1.62 29.52
C GLU A 108 -9.97 0.84 28.96
N VAL A 109 -9.67 0.98 27.70
CA VAL A 109 -8.46 0.41 27.08
C VAL A 109 -7.21 0.95 27.79
N ALA A 110 -7.17 2.26 28.08
CA ALA A 110 -6.05 2.86 28.79
C ALA A 110 -5.87 2.29 30.21
N ARG A 111 -6.96 2.00 30.93
CA ARG A 111 -6.90 1.34 32.25
C ARG A 111 -6.38 -0.08 32.16
N GLN A 112 -6.91 -0.86 31.24
CA GLN A 112 -6.51 -2.27 31.03
C GLN A 112 -5.04 -2.39 30.62
N GLU A 113 -4.57 -1.49 29.78
CA GLU A 113 -3.18 -1.46 29.31
C GLU A 113 -2.24 -0.70 30.28
N GLY A 114 -2.76 -0.08 31.33
CA GLY A 114 -1.99 0.70 32.31
C GLY A 114 -1.32 1.92 31.68
N LEU A 115 -2.00 2.59 30.76
CA LEU A 115 -1.54 3.82 30.11
C LEU A 115 -2.08 5.02 30.90
N VAL A 116 -1.22 5.96 31.28
CA VAL A 116 -1.61 7.07 32.14
C VAL A 116 -1.50 8.42 31.44
N SER A 117 -0.31 8.85 31.06
CA SER A 117 -0.15 10.13 30.35
C SER A 117 0.11 9.91 28.87
N LEU A 118 -0.30 10.88 28.06
CA LEU A 118 -0.18 10.85 26.61
C LEU A 118 0.44 12.15 26.11
N LEU A 119 1.43 12.03 25.23
CA LEU A 119 1.88 13.08 24.32
C LEU A 119 1.58 12.63 22.89
N CYS A 120 0.88 13.48 22.14
CA CYS A 120 0.48 13.22 20.77
C CYS A 120 1.03 14.34 19.88
N ALA A 121 1.79 13.98 18.86
CA ALA A 121 2.34 14.92 17.87
C ALA A 121 1.77 14.63 16.47
N PRO A 122 1.46 15.66 15.65
CA PRO A 122 0.99 15.47 14.29
C PRO A 122 2.14 15.04 13.38
N LEU A 123 1.87 14.11 12.47
CA LEU A 123 2.73 13.78 11.35
C LEU A 123 2.36 14.74 10.21
N ALA A 124 3.08 15.87 10.10
CA ALA A 124 2.77 16.93 9.14
C ALA A 124 3.77 16.92 7.98
N PHE A 125 3.25 16.93 6.76
CA PHE A 125 4.02 17.01 5.53
C PHE A 125 3.40 18.05 4.59
N ASN A 126 4.20 19.00 4.11
CA ASN A 126 3.76 20.09 3.22
C ASN A 126 2.51 20.84 3.71
N GLY A 127 2.41 21.10 5.01
CA GLY A 127 1.28 21.80 5.61
C GLY A 127 0.00 20.98 5.76
N GLN A 128 0.06 19.67 5.52
CA GLN A 128 -1.05 18.73 5.75
C GLN A 128 -0.65 17.68 6.77
N SER A 129 -1.58 17.31 7.65
CA SER A 129 -1.36 16.19 8.57
C SER A 129 -1.73 14.89 7.88
N ILE A 130 -0.79 13.95 7.83
CA ILE A 130 -0.98 12.59 7.28
C ILE A 130 -1.30 11.56 8.36
N GLY A 131 -1.17 11.95 9.62
CA GLY A 131 -1.38 11.08 10.77
C GLY A 131 -0.88 11.71 12.07
N ARG A 132 -0.60 10.86 13.04
CA ARG A 132 -0.09 11.27 14.35
C ARG A 132 0.80 10.21 14.99
N LEU A 133 1.71 10.67 15.84
CA LEU A 133 2.59 9.87 16.68
C LEU A 133 2.18 10.05 18.14
N ASN A 134 1.92 8.96 18.85
CA ASN A 134 1.47 8.96 20.23
C ASN A 134 2.49 8.25 21.11
N VAL A 135 2.83 8.87 22.24
CA VAL A 135 3.69 8.30 23.26
C VAL A 135 2.93 8.27 24.58
N TYR A 136 2.89 7.09 25.22
CA TYR A 136 2.18 6.89 26.49
C TYR A 136 3.17 6.49 27.59
N THR A 137 2.90 6.99 28.81
CA THR A 137 3.62 6.59 30.01
C THR A 137 2.74 5.71 30.91
N GLU A 138 3.35 4.94 31.81
CA GLU A 138 2.63 4.14 32.80
C GLU A 138 2.41 4.86 34.14
N GLN A 139 3.03 6.03 34.30
CA GLN A 139 2.90 6.87 35.48
C GLN A 139 2.49 8.28 35.05
N PRO A 140 1.82 9.05 35.95
CA PRO A 140 1.51 10.44 35.70
C PRO A 140 2.78 11.23 35.36
N HIS A 141 2.75 11.87 34.18
CA HIS A 141 3.86 12.66 33.65
C HIS A 141 3.34 13.91 32.96
N VAL A 142 3.94 15.05 33.27
CA VAL A 142 3.73 16.30 32.54
C VAL A 142 4.93 16.49 31.62
N PHE A 143 4.71 16.36 30.33
CA PHE A 143 5.77 16.50 29.35
C PHE A 143 6.29 17.94 29.29
N SER A 144 7.60 18.09 29.42
CA SER A 144 8.28 19.37 29.30
C SER A 144 8.23 19.91 27.87
N ASN A 145 8.48 21.20 27.71
CA ASN A 145 8.56 21.80 26.38
C ASN A 145 9.65 21.16 25.50
N GLU A 146 10.72 20.65 26.12
CA GLU A 146 11.80 19.95 25.42
C GLU A 146 11.32 18.58 24.89
N GLU A 147 10.60 17.80 25.72
CA GLU A 147 10.02 16.53 25.30
C GLU A 147 8.98 16.71 24.18
N VAL A 148 8.11 17.72 24.31
CA VAL A 148 7.13 18.08 23.28
C VAL A 148 7.84 18.47 21.97
N SER A 149 8.87 19.32 22.05
CA SER A 149 9.62 19.75 20.88
C SER A 149 10.36 18.58 20.22
N THR A 150 10.94 17.69 21.02
CA THR A 150 11.66 16.50 20.54
C THR A 150 10.73 15.54 19.78
N LEU A 151 9.58 15.21 20.39
CA LEU A 151 8.60 14.33 19.74
C LEU A 151 8.03 14.98 18.47
N SER A 152 7.78 16.30 18.50
CA SER A 152 7.28 17.04 17.32
C SER A 152 8.29 17.00 16.17
N ALA A 153 9.59 17.24 16.45
CA ALA A 153 10.63 17.16 15.44
C ALA A 153 10.77 15.73 14.86
N LEU A 154 10.67 14.70 15.71
CA LEU A 154 10.66 13.32 15.24
C LEU A 154 9.43 13.04 14.37
N ALA A 155 8.25 13.52 14.76
CA ALA A 155 7.02 13.35 14.00
C ALA A 155 7.09 14.04 12.62
N GLU A 156 7.63 15.25 12.54
CA GLU A 156 7.82 15.97 11.26
C GLU A 156 8.76 15.21 10.32
N LEU A 157 9.90 14.75 10.83
CA LEU A 157 10.83 13.95 10.04
C LEU A 157 10.20 12.62 9.62
N SER A 158 9.48 11.96 10.53
CA SER A 158 8.78 10.72 10.23
C SER A 158 7.74 10.91 9.13
N ALA A 159 7.03 12.03 9.10
CA ALA A 159 6.07 12.34 8.03
C ALA A 159 6.74 12.43 6.65
N VAL A 160 7.91 13.05 6.56
CA VAL A 160 8.70 13.11 5.30
C VAL A 160 9.08 11.70 4.83
N VAL A 161 9.52 10.87 5.77
CA VAL A 161 9.95 9.49 5.50
C VAL A 161 8.79 8.62 5.01
N ILE A 162 7.68 8.71 5.70
CA ILE A 162 6.44 7.97 5.36
C ILE A 162 5.97 8.34 3.96
N GLU A 163 5.93 9.64 3.64
CA GLU A 163 5.51 10.07 2.31
C GLU A 163 6.51 9.65 1.22
N LYS A 164 7.81 9.68 1.50
CA LYS A 164 8.82 9.16 0.58
C LYS A 164 8.63 7.67 0.32
N ALA A 165 8.41 6.85 1.35
CA ALA A 165 8.16 5.43 1.20
C ALA A 165 6.89 5.15 0.39
N ARG A 166 5.79 5.85 0.68
CA ARG A 166 4.54 5.75 -0.10
C ARG A 166 4.71 6.11 -1.57
N LEU A 167 5.46 7.18 -1.86
CA LEU A 167 5.74 7.57 -3.23
C LEU A 167 6.56 6.51 -3.96
N TYR A 168 7.54 5.93 -3.28
CA TYR A 168 8.35 4.86 -3.85
C TYR A 168 7.53 3.60 -4.18
N GLU A 169 6.69 3.13 -3.24
CA GLU A 169 5.77 2.01 -3.49
C GLU A 169 4.88 2.26 -4.70
N ARG A 170 4.25 3.44 -4.78
CA ARG A 170 3.42 3.81 -5.94
C ARG A 170 4.19 3.82 -7.25
N THR A 171 5.44 4.30 -7.23
CA THR A 171 6.28 4.33 -8.43
C THR A 171 6.59 2.91 -8.90
N MET A 172 6.95 2.01 -7.99
CA MET A 172 7.21 0.60 -8.31
C MET A 172 5.98 -0.10 -8.88
N ASP A 173 4.80 0.14 -8.31
CA ASP A 173 3.53 -0.42 -8.82
C ASP A 173 3.23 0.06 -10.24
N VAL A 174 3.42 1.35 -10.51
CA VAL A 174 3.22 1.94 -11.85
C VAL A 174 4.22 1.38 -12.86
N GLU A 175 5.49 1.26 -12.48
CA GLU A 175 6.53 0.68 -13.34
C GLU A 175 6.23 -0.79 -13.68
N GLU A 176 5.76 -1.57 -12.70
CA GLU A 176 5.38 -2.96 -12.95
C GLU A 176 4.16 -3.07 -13.88
N GLN A 177 3.15 -2.22 -13.68
CA GLN A 177 1.98 -2.15 -14.57
C GLN A 177 2.39 -1.76 -15.99
N LEU A 178 3.25 -0.76 -16.14
CA LEU A 178 3.75 -0.32 -17.44
C LEU A 178 4.48 -1.46 -18.14
N ARG A 179 5.39 -2.15 -17.45
CA ARG A 179 6.13 -3.30 -18.00
C ARG A 179 5.19 -4.42 -18.44
N ARG A 180 4.15 -4.73 -17.68
CA ARG A 180 3.13 -5.73 -18.06
C ARG A 180 2.37 -5.32 -19.30
N ASN A 181 1.98 -4.05 -19.39
CA ASN A 181 1.29 -3.51 -20.55
C ASN A 181 2.17 -3.53 -21.82
N GLU A 182 3.45 -3.19 -21.71
CA GLU A 182 4.41 -3.28 -22.81
C GLU A 182 4.58 -4.73 -23.30
N GLN A 183 4.68 -5.70 -22.39
CA GLN A 183 4.76 -7.11 -22.75
C GLN A 183 3.49 -7.61 -23.47
N LEU A 184 2.31 -7.23 -22.97
CA LEU A 184 1.04 -7.58 -23.62
C LEU A 184 0.92 -6.95 -25.00
N SER A 185 1.28 -5.68 -25.14
CA SER A 185 1.25 -4.97 -26.42
C SER A 185 2.20 -5.61 -27.46
N ALA A 186 3.43 -5.95 -27.03
CA ALA A 186 4.37 -6.65 -27.91
C ALA A 186 3.85 -8.03 -28.32
N LEU A 187 3.27 -8.79 -27.38
CA LEU A 187 2.65 -10.08 -27.66
C LEU A 187 1.45 -9.95 -28.61
N GLY A 188 0.63 -8.90 -28.43
CA GLY A 188 -0.48 -8.58 -29.31
C GLY A 188 -0.05 -8.32 -30.75
N LEU A 189 1.02 -7.52 -30.95
CA LEU A 189 1.57 -7.25 -32.28
C LEU A 189 2.07 -8.53 -32.97
N LEU A 190 2.84 -9.36 -32.26
CA LEU A 190 3.33 -10.64 -32.77
C LEU A 190 2.17 -11.60 -33.11
N ALA A 191 1.16 -11.67 -32.25
CA ALA A 191 -0.01 -12.52 -32.47
C ALA A 191 -0.80 -12.08 -33.73
N ALA A 192 -0.95 -10.77 -33.95
CA ALA A 192 -1.60 -10.24 -35.15
C ALA A 192 -0.83 -10.59 -36.44
N GLU A 193 0.49 -10.47 -36.42
CA GLU A 193 1.38 -10.83 -37.55
C GLU A 193 1.28 -12.31 -37.87
N VAL A 194 1.44 -13.18 -36.86
CA VAL A 194 1.32 -14.65 -37.01
C VAL A 194 -0.07 -15.04 -37.52
N ALA A 195 -1.14 -14.42 -36.99
CA ALA A 195 -2.49 -14.68 -37.49
C ALA A 195 -2.67 -14.34 -38.97
N HIS A 196 -2.06 -13.24 -39.40
CA HIS A 196 -2.09 -12.84 -40.82
C HIS A 196 -1.31 -13.82 -41.70
N GLU A 197 -0.13 -14.24 -41.25
CA GLU A 197 0.68 -15.22 -41.98
C GLU A 197 0.02 -16.61 -42.08
N ILE A 198 -0.71 -17.03 -41.03
CA ILE A 198 -1.45 -18.31 -41.08
C ILE A 198 -2.71 -18.18 -41.94
N ARG A 199 -3.41 -17.05 -41.92
CA ARG A 199 -4.64 -16.83 -42.70
C ARG A 199 -4.38 -16.93 -44.21
N ASN A 200 -3.22 -16.45 -44.69
CA ASN A 200 -2.88 -16.46 -46.11
C ASN A 200 -2.88 -17.87 -46.70
N PRO A 201 -2.06 -18.84 -46.22
CA PRO A 201 -2.07 -20.20 -46.76
C PRO A 201 -3.41 -20.90 -46.51
N LEU A 202 -4.08 -20.63 -45.40
CA LEU A 202 -5.40 -21.22 -45.11
C LEU A 202 -6.45 -20.79 -46.14
N THR A 203 -6.42 -19.51 -46.55
CA THR A 203 -7.30 -18.98 -47.62
C THR A 203 -7.06 -19.69 -48.92
N VAL A 204 -5.78 -19.91 -49.30
CA VAL A 204 -5.43 -20.64 -50.51
C VAL A 204 -5.89 -22.11 -50.45
N MET A 205 -5.67 -22.78 -49.31
CA MET A 205 -6.13 -24.16 -49.10
C MET A 205 -7.65 -24.27 -49.22
N LYS A 206 -8.42 -23.36 -48.64
CA LYS A 206 -9.90 -23.31 -48.76
C LYS A 206 -10.32 -23.11 -50.21
N MET A 207 -9.68 -22.20 -50.93
CA MET A 207 -9.99 -21.93 -52.32
C MET A 207 -9.74 -23.16 -53.22
N LEU A 208 -8.61 -23.85 -53.03
CA LEU A 208 -8.31 -25.10 -53.72
C LEU A 208 -9.31 -26.20 -53.35
N TYR A 209 -9.63 -26.36 -52.06
CA TYR A 209 -10.62 -27.34 -51.59
C TYR A 209 -11.97 -27.17 -52.32
N HIS A 210 -12.46 -25.92 -52.45
CA HIS A 210 -13.71 -25.63 -53.13
C HIS A 210 -13.60 -25.80 -54.64
N SER A 211 -12.46 -25.47 -55.25
CA SER A 211 -12.28 -25.60 -56.70
C SER A 211 -12.12 -27.04 -57.17
N MET A 212 -11.69 -27.94 -56.29
CA MET A 212 -11.50 -29.39 -56.63
C MET A 212 -12.82 -30.18 -56.60
N ASP A 213 -13.96 -29.53 -56.33
CA ASP A 213 -15.31 -30.13 -56.28
C ASP A 213 -15.35 -31.50 -55.59
N MET A 214 -14.87 -31.50 -54.32
CA MET A 214 -14.75 -32.73 -53.53
C MET A 214 -16.11 -33.25 -53.00
N ASN A 215 -17.11 -33.24 -53.86
CA ASN A 215 -18.43 -33.80 -53.59
C ASN A 215 -18.45 -35.29 -54.04
N PHE A 216 -18.17 -36.17 -53.09
CA PHE A 216 -18.19 -37.61 -53.31
C PHE A 216 -19.54 -38.21 -52.89
N GLN A 217 -19.94 -39.35 -53.47
CA GLN A 217 -21.15 -40.08 -53.03
C GLN A 217 -20.93 -40.63 -51.61
N GLU A 218 -21.99 -40.85 -50.86
CA GLU A 218 -21.93 -41.25 -49.44
C GLU A 218 -21.20 -42.57 -49.17
N ASP A 219 -21.14 -43.48 -50.16
CA ASP A 219 -20.47 -44.76 -50.12
C ASP A 219 -18.99 -44.67 -50.52
N ASP A 220 -18.51 -43.51 -51.03
CA ASP A 220 -17.12 -43.30 -51.33
C ASP A 220 -16.30 -42.99 -50.09
N ARG A 221 -15.26 -43.75 -49.84
CA ARG A 221 -14.34 -43.57 -48.73
C ARG A 221 -13.76 -42.15 -48.68
N ARG A 222 -13.57 -41.52 -49.82
CA ARG A 222 -13.04 -40.14 -49.97
C ARG A 222 -14.01 -39.09 -49.44
N ALA A 223 -15.31 -39.36 -49.33
CA ALA A 223 -16.30 -38.46 -48.82
C ALA A 223 -16.03 -38.09 -47.33
N VAL A 224 -15.57 -39.09 -46.55
CA VAL A 224 -15.22 -38.87 -45.13
C VAL A 224 -13.97 -38.00 -45.01
N ASP A 225 -12.95 -38.29 -45.84
CA ASP A 225 -11.68 -37.53 -45.81
C ASP A 225 -11.90 -36.07 -46.26
N ALA A 226 -12.69 -35.83 -47.29
CA ALA A 226 -13.05 -34.48 -47.75
C ALA A 226 -13.79 -33.69 -46.64
N ARG A 227 -14.76 -34.31 -45.99
CA ARG A 227 -15.49 -33.67 -44.89
C ARG A 227 -14.56 -33.29 -43.73
N VAL A 228 -13.72 -34.25 -43.29
CA VAL A 228 -12.76 -34.00 -42.18
C VAL A 228 -11.79 -32.88 -42.53
N LEU A 229 -11.32 -32.81 -43.78
CA LEU A 229 -10.44 -31.75 -44.26
C LEU A 229 -11.12 -30.38 -44.17
N GLY A 230 -12.37 -30.28 -44.66
CA GLY A 230 -13.16 -29.06 -44.56
C GLY A 230 -13.42 -28.60 -43.10
N GLU A 231 -13.76 -29.55 -42.24
CA GLU A 231 -13.94 -29.28 -40.79
C GLU A 231 -12.65 -28.76 -40.12
N LYS A 232 -11.50 -29.36 -40.47
CA LYS A 232 -10.20 -28.93 -39.91
C LYS A 232 -9.78 -27.55 -40.39
N MET A 233 -10.00 -27.21 -41.66
CA MET A 233 -9.74 -25.87 -42.21
C MET A 233 -10.62 -24.80 -41.50
N ASN A 234 -11.90 -25.13 -41.26
CA ASN A 234 -12.80 -24.23 -40.54
C ASN A 234 -12.40 -24.11 -39.06
N HIS A 235 -11.89 -25.15 -38.45
CA HIS A 235 -11.36 -25.11 -37.10
C HIS A 235 -10.12 -24.20 -37.00
N LEU A 236 -9.19 -24.29 -37.95
CA LEU A 236 -8.02 -23.41 -38.02
C LEU A 236 -8.43 -21.95 -38.18
N ASP A 237 -9.43 -21.65 -39.01
CA ASP A 237 -9.95 -20.28 -39.15
C ASP A 237 -10.41 -19.70 -37.81
N LYS A 238 -11.16 -20.48 -37.04
CA LYS A 238 -11.61 -20.05 -35.70
C LYS A 238 -10.45 -19.80 -34.74
N ILE A 239 -9.41 -20.63 -34.80
CA ILE A 239 -8.20 -20.42 -33.97
C ILE A 239 -7.54 -19.10 -34.36
N VAL A 240 -7.35 -18.84 -35.64
CA VAL A 240 -6.76 -17.60 -36.14
C VAL A 240 -7.59 -16.39 -35.76
N GLU A 241 -8.93 -16.50 -35.83
CA GLU A 241 -9.83 -15.43 -35.42
C GLU A 241 -9.70 -15.12 -33.91
N ASN A 242 -9.60 -16.15 -33.07
CA ASN A 242 -9.38 -15.97 -31.64
C ASN A 242 -8.02 -15.31 -31.33
N ILE A 243 -6.98 -15.64 -32.09
CA ILE A 243 -5.65 -14.99 -31.96
C ILE A 243 -5.75 -13.48 -32.31
N VAL A 244 -6.50 -13.12 -33.36
CA VAL A 244 -6.71 -11.70 -33.74
C VAL A 244 -7.50 -10.96 -32.66
N ILE A 245 -8.53 -11.59 -32.10
CA ILE A 245 -9.32 -10.99 -30.99
C ILE A 245 -8.41 -10.76 -29.78
N PHE A 246 -7.58 -11.74 -29.43
CA PHE A 246 -6.62 -11.59 -28.34
C PHE A 246 -5.65 -10.43 -28.60
N ALA A 247 -5.04 -10.39 -29.80
CA ALA A 247 -4.11 -9.34 -30.19
C ALA A 247 -4.71 -7.92 -30.14
N ARG A 248 -6.01 -7.79 -30.41
CA ARG A 248 -6.73 -6.51 -30.37
C ARG A 248 -7.01 -6.03 -28.95
N ASN A 249 -7.10 -6.95 -27.97
CA ASN A 249 -7.45 -6.66 -26.59
C ASN A 249 -6.22 -6.62 -25.65
N ALA A 250 -5.03 -6.93 -26.18
CA ALA A 250 -3.76 -6.83 -25.50
C ALA A 250 -3.16 -5.42 -25.63
#